data_a6fe8f1587da0c73056b24489afada6c
#
_entry.id   a6fe8f1587da0c73056b24489afada6c
#
_cell.length_a   1.000
_cell.length_b   1.000
_cell.length_c   1.000
_cell.angle_alpha   90.00
_cell.angle_beta   90.00
_cell.angle_gamma   90.00
#
_symmetry.space_group_name_H-M   'P 1'
#
loop_
_entity.id
_entity.type
_entity.pdbx_description
1 polymer ?
#
loop_
_entity_poly.entity_id
_entity_poly.type
_entity_poly.pdbx_seq_one_letter_code
_entity_poly.pdbx_strand_id
1 'polypeptide(L)'
;RIAIAGVIAMEPECIVLDEATAMLDPAGRREVLDTVHRLNRERGITVVLITHHMSEAEDADRVIVMNDGTVAMDGTPCQVFSRVEELHAFGLAAPDTVELLYELRQAGLPVALDSLTVDQCADTICRALGAAEGK
;
A
#
# COMPACT_ATOMS: atom_id res chain seq x y z
N ARG A 1 14.44 -16.11 0.02
CA ARG A 1 14.01 -16.71 1.30
C ARG A 1 15.18 -17.00 2.25
N ILE A 2 16.24 -17.68 1.84
CA ILE A 2 17.40 -18.01 2.70
C ILE A 2 18.13 -16.75 3.18
N ALA A 3 18.30 -15.74 2.32
CA ALA A 3 18.92 -14.48 2.67
C ALA A 3 18.16 -13.73 3.78
N ILE A 4 16.83 -13.67 3.68
CA ILE A 4 15.97 -13.04 4.69
C ILE A 4 16.09 -13.76 6.03
N ALA A 5 16.08 -15.10 6.04
CA ALA A 5 16.27 -15.88 7.27
C ALA A 5 17.63 -15.62 7.93
N GLY A 6 18.70 -15.46 7.13
CA GLY A 6 20.03 -15.11 7.62
C GLY A 6 20.09 -13.72 8.26
N VAL A 7 19.43 -12.74 7.68
CA VAL A 7 19.34 -11.37 8.24
C VAL A 7 18.55 -11.36 9.54
N ILE A 8 17.42 -12.09 9.60
CA ILE A 8 16.59 -12.21 10.80
C ILE A 8 17.36 -12.86 11.97
N ALA A 9 18.19 -13.86 11.67
CA ALA A 9 19.00 -14.53 12.69
C ALA A 9 20.03 -13.63 13.40
N MET A 10 20.34 -12.47 12.82
CA MET A 10 21.22 -11.46 13.45
C MET A 10 20.48 -10.56 14.45
N GLU A 11 19.17 -10.70 14.60
CA GLU A 11 18.29 -9.88 15.47
C GLU A 11 18.52 -8.35 15.29
N PRO A 12 18.43 -7.82 14.06
CA PRO A 12 18.70 -6.42 13.78
C PRO A 12 17.58 -5.53 14.35
N GLU A 13 17.92 -4.27 14.67
CA GLU A 13 16.92 -3.26 15.04
C GLU A 13 16.14 -2.73 13.82
N CYS A 14 16.75 -2.80 12.64
CA CYS A 14 16.15 -2.34 11.38
C CYS A 14 16.54 -3.27 10.22
N ILE A 15 15.56 -3.56 9.36
CA ILE A 15 15.74 -4.33 8.14
C ILE A 15 15.33 -3.46 6.95
N VAL A 16 16.22 -3.37 5.95
CA VAL A 16 15.90 -2.75 4.65
C VAL A 16 15.74 -3.84 3.60
N LEU A 17 14.59 -3.88 2.95
CA LEU A 17 14.23 -4.82 1.90
C LEU A 17 14.04 -4.03 0.59
N ASP A 18 15.01 -4.16 -0.30
CA ASP A 18 14.99 -3.52 -1.61
C ASP A 18 14.49 -4.52 -2.65
N GLU A 19 13.28 -4.30 -3.15
CA GLU A 19 12.56 -5.16 -4.11
C GLU A 19 12.64 -6.67 -3.79
N ALA A 20 12.65 -7.02 -2.50
CA ALA A 20 12.91 -8.38 -2.03
C ALA A 20 11.85 -9.41 -2.49
N THR A 21 10.71 -8.96 -2.98
CA THR A 21 9.58 -9.78 -3.46
C THR A 21 9.46 -9.84 -4.97
N ALA A 22 10.24 -9.05 -5.73
CA ALA A 22 10.10 -8.89 -7.18
C ALA A 22 10.23 -10.21 -7.97
N MET A 23 11.04 -11.15 -7.47
CA MET A 23 11.29 -12.46 -8.12
C MET A 23 10.48 -13.60 -7.51
N LEU A 24 9.48 -13.31 -6.67
CA LEU A 24 8.66 -14.31 -6.01
C LEU A 24 7.30 -14.46 -6.69
N ASP A 25 6.79 -15.68 -6.66
CA ASP A 25 5.39 -15.93 -6.99
C ASP A 25 4.45 -15.29 -5.96
N PRO A 26 3.15 -15.14 -6.26
CA PRO A 26 2.21 -14.46 -5.34
C PRO A 26 2.13 -15.10 -3.94
N ALA A 27 2.31 -16.41 -3.83
CA ALA A 27 2.31 -17.12 -2.56
C ALA A 27 3.57 -16.81 -1.74
N GLY A 28 4.73 -16.87 -2.39
CA GLY A 28 6.01 -16.53 -1.78
C GLY A 28 6.12 -15.06 -1.36
N ARG A 29 5.51 -14.15 -2.14
CA ARG A 29 5.42 -12.73 -1.80
C ARG A 29 4.64 -12.53 -0.49
N ARG A 30 3.45 -13.11 -0.38
CA ARG A 30 2.63 -13.05 0.85
C ARG A 30 3.38 -13.58 2.06
N GLU A 31 4.02 -14.75 1.94
CA GLU A 31 4.78 -15.37 3.04
C GLU A 31 5.91 -14.46 3.54
N VAL A 32 6.61 -13.74 2.65
CA VAL A 32 7.66 -12.78 3.02
C VAL A 32 7.04 -11.58 3.74
N LEU A 33 5.99 -10.98 3.19
CA LEU A 33 5.32 -9.84 3.79
C LEU A 33 4.74 -10.18 5.17
N ASP A 34 4.05 -11.31 5.32
CA ASP A 34 3.53 -11.78 6.60
C ASP A 34 4.65 -11.95 7.64
N THR A 35 5.80 -12.48 7.20
CA THR A 35 6.97 -12.64 8.08
C THR A 35 7.52 -11.29 8.53
N VAL A 36 7.63 -10.35 7.61
CA VAL A 36 8.11 -8.99 7.87
C VAL A 36 7.17 -8.25 8.82
N HIS A 37 5.86 -8.31 8.58
CA HIS A 37 4.84 -7.72 9.47
C HIS A 37 4.88 -8.32 10.88
N ARG A 38 5.05 -9.64 10.98
CA ARG A 38 5.17 -10.31 12.26
C ARG A 38 6.42 -9.87 13.03
N LEU A 39 7.56 -9.74 12.35
CA LEU A 39 8.81 -9.25 12.97
C LEU A 39 8.66 -7.83 13.49
N ASN A 40 8.02 -6.96 12.72
CA ASN A 40 7.75 -5.60 13.16
C ASN A 40 6.84 -5.58 14.40
N ARG A 41 5.69 -6.28 14.35
CA ARG A 41 4.68 -6.25 15.41
C ARG A 41 5.11 -6.97 16.68
N GLU A 42 5.75 -8.15 16.56
CA GLU A 42 6.08 -8.99 17.72
C GLU A 42 7.45 -8.65 18.32
N ARG A 43 8.40 -8.18 17.49
CA ARG A 43 9.79 -7.91 17.92
C ARG A 43 10.19 -6.45 17.90
N GLY A 44 9.31 -5.57 17.43
CA GLY A 44 9.59 -4.13 17.33
C GLY A 44 10.69 -3.77 16.33
N ILE A 45 11.02 -4.67 15.40
CA ILE A 45 12.03 -4.42 14.36
C ILE A 45 11.48 -3.39 13.37
N THR A 46 12.22 -2.33 13.12
CA THR A 46 11.86 -1.37 12.07
C THR A 46 12.08 -2.02 10.71
N VAL A 47 11.09 -1.93 9.83
CA VAL A 47 11.17 -2.46 8.46
C VAL A 47 11.04 -1.33 7.47
N VAL A 48 12.00 -1.20 6.59
CA VAL A 48 11.97 -0.32 5.41
C VAL A 48 11.82 -1.21 4.18
N LEU A 49 10.68 -1.12 3.52
CA LEU A 49 10.37 -1.85 2.30
C LEU A 49 10.43 -0.90 1.10
N ILE A 50 11.34 -1.16 0.17
CA ILE A 50 11.42 -0.44 -1.11
C ILE A 50 10.74 -1.31 -2.15
N THR A 51 9.66 -0.80 -2.75
CA THR A 51 8.85 -1.54 -3.71
C THR A 51 8.17 -0.59 -4.69
N HIS A 52 7.83 -1.11 -5.85
CA HIS A 52 6.94 -0.47 -6.82
C HIS A 52 5.55 -1.14 -6.86
N HIS A 53 5.30 -2.12 -5.98
CA HIS A 53 4.01 -2.78 -5.84
C HIS A 53 3.19 -2.09 -4.74
N MET A 54 2.15 -1.38 -5.14
CA MET A 54 1.33 -0.59 -4.20
C MET A 54 0.66 -1.45 -3.14
N SER A 55 0.24 -2.68 -3.49
CA SER A 55 -0.34 -3.64 -2.54
C SER A 55 0.59 -4.05 -1.39
N GLU A 56 1.90 -3.88 -1.54
CA GLU A 56 2.86 -4.15 -0.46
C GLU A 56 2.95 -2.99 0.54
N ALA A 57 2.54 -1.79 0.13
CA ALA A 57 2.59 -0.58 0.95
C ALA A 57 1.26 -0.26 1.64
N GLU A 58 0.17 -0.98 1.31
CA GLU A 58 -1.16 -0.74 1.88
C GLU A 58 -1.20 -0.94 3.40
N ASP A 59 -0.45 -1.92 3.91
CA ASP A 59 -0.38 -2.27 5.33
C ASP A 59 0.79 -1.60 6.09
N ALA A 60 1.51 -0.68 5.45
CA ALA A 60 2.60 0.04 6.08
C ALA A 60 2.09 1.11 7.07
N ASP A 61 2.87 1.40 8.11
CA ASP A 61 2.55 2.52 9.02
C ASP A 61 2.79 3.88 8.36
N ARG A 62 3.73 3.94 7.41
CA ARG A 62 4.13 5.16 6.71
C ARG A 62 4.59 4.84 5.30
N VAL A 63 4.18 5.66 4.34
CA VAL A 63 4.58 5.58 2.94
C VAL A 63 5.34 6.85 2.56
N ILE A 64 6.48 6.66 1.93
CA ILE A 64 7.31 7.73 1.38
C ILE A 64 7.42 7.49 -0.13
N VAL A 65 6.97 8.46 -0.92
CA VAL A 65 7.15 8.45 -2.37
C VAL A 65 8.39 9.24 -2.72
N MET A 66 9.32 8.59 -3.42
CA MET A 66 10.53 9.22 -3.94
C MET A 66 10.36 9.53 -5.43
N ASN A 67 10.70 10.76 -5.83
CA ASN A 67 10.76 11.15 -7.22
C ASN A 67 11.98 12.05 -7.47
N ASP A 68 12.73 11.76 -8.52
CA ASP A 68 13.95 12.51 -8.90
C ASP A 68 14.93 12.74 -7.73
N GLY A 69 15.12 11.72 -6.88
CA GLY A 69 16.04 11.76 -5.74
C GLY A 69 15.54 12.60 -4.55
N THR A 70 14.29 13.05 -4.57
CA THR A 70 13.67 13.82 -3.48
C THR A 70 12.44 13.13 -2.92
N VAL A 71 12.08 13.45 -1.68
CA VAL A 71 10.81 13.01 -1.09
C VAL A 71 9.68 13.85 -1.70
N ALA A 72 8.84 13.23 -2.52
CA ALA A 72 7.70 13.86 -3.16
C ALA A 72 6.45 13.83 -2.28
N MET A 73 6.21 12.69 -1.59
CA MET A 73 5.08 12.53 -0.70
C MET A 73 5.51 11.76 0.56
N ASP A 74 4.88 12.04 1.68
CA ASP A 74 5.14 11.40 2.97
C ASP A 74 3.85 11.41 3.80
N GLY A 75 3.45 10.25 4.31
CA GLY A 75 2.22 10.14 5.10
C GLY A 75 1.81 8.69 5.35
N THR A 76 0.61 8.51 5.90
CA THR A 76 -0.01 7.18 5.99
C THR A 76 -0.40 6.68 4.60
N PRO A 77 -0.58 5.37 4.40
CA PRO A 77 -1.05 4.82 3.11
C PRO A 77 -2.30 5.55 2.59
N CYS A 78 -3.30 5.76 3.44
CA CYS A 78 -4.51 6.46 3.07
C CYS A 78 -4.24 7.91 2.59
N GLN A 79 -3.37 8.66 3.30
CA GLN A 79 -3.02 10.04 2.93
C GLN A 79 -2.26 10.12 1.60
N VAL A 80 -1.40 9.16 1.34
CA VAL A 80 -0.59 9.13 0.11
C VAL A 80 -1.42 8.63 -1.06
N PHE A 81 -2.10 7.49 -0.91
CA PHE A 81 -2.81 6.86 -2.01
C PHE A 81 -4.10 7.59 -2.43
N SER A 82 -4.71 8.38 -1.55
CA SER A 82 -5.85 9.22 -1.94
C SER A 82 -5.49 10.36 -2.92
N ARG A 83 -4.20 10.67 -3.08
CA ARG A 83 -3.68 11.69 -4.00
C ARG A 83 -3.35 11.09 -5.38
N VAL A 84 -4.33 10.44 -6.00
CA VAL A 84 -4.19 9.65 -7.23
C VAL A 84 -3.56 10.45 -8.37
N GLU A 85 -4.02 11.69 -8.61
CA GLU A 85 -3.51 12.55 -9.69
C GLU A 85 -2.01 12.86 -9.53
N GLU A 86 -1.55 13.05 -8.30
CA GLU A 86 -0.13 13.30 -8.03
C GLU A 86 0.71 12.03 -8.22
N LEU A 87 0.20 10.86 -7.81
CA LEU A 87 0.85 9.58 -8.07
C LEU A 87 1.00 9.34 -9.57
N HIS A 88 -0.07 9.57 -10.34
CA HIS A 88 -0.04 9.46 -11.79
C HIS A 88 0.98 10.42 -12.43
N ALA A 89 1.12 11.65 -11.90
CA ALA A 89 2.13 12.59 -12.36
C ALA A 89 3.57 12.10 -12.14
N PHE A 90 3.80 11.25 -11.15
CA PHE A 90 5.08 10.57 -10.89
C PHE A 90 5.23 9.24 -11.64
N GLY A 91 4.24 8.85 -12.46
CA GLY A 91 4.22 7.56 -13.16
C GLY A 91 3.92 6.35 -12.25
N LEU A 92 3.33 6.60 -11.09
CA LEU A 92 2.91 5.57 -10.14
C LEU A 92 1.38 5.37 -10.22
N ALA A 93 0.91 4.15 -10.02
CA ALA A 93 -0.50 3.87 -9.80
C ALA A 93 -0.83 3.91 -8.30
N ALA A 94 -2.09 4.17 -7.93
CA ALA A 94 -2.59 3.89 -6.60
C ALA A 94 -2.98 2.39 -6.49
N PRO A 95 -3.30 1.88 -5.28
CA PRO A 95 -3.91 0.56 -5.13
C PRO A 95 -5.17 0.41 -5.98
N ASP A 96 -5.44 -0.81 -6.47
CA ASP A 96 -6.57 -1.10 -7.36
C ASP A 96 -7.93 -0.64 -6.80
N THR A 97 -8.11 -0.73 -5.48
CA THR A 97 -9.33 -0.26 -4.78
C THR A 97 -9.49 1.24 -4.88
N VAL A 98 -8.40 1.99 -4.74
CA VAL A 98 -8.40 3.46 -4.82
C VAL A 98 -8.54 3.92 -6.27
N GLU A 99 -7.88 3.25 -7.23
CA GLU A 99 -8.06 3.52 -8.66
C GLU A 99 -9.52 3.33 -9.08
N LEU A 100 -10.17 2.24 -8.66
CA LEU A 100 -11.58 2.01 -8.92
C LEU A 100 -12.46 3.14 -8.35
N LEU A 101 -12.23 3.56 -7.12
CA LEU A 101 -12.98 4.66 -6.50
C LEU A 101 -12.71 5.98 -7.23
N TYR A 102 -11.50 6.22 -7.69
CA TYR A 102 -11.15 7.39 -8.47
C TYR A 102 -11.91 7.43 -9.80
N GLU A 103 -11.96 6.33 -10.55
CA GLU A 103 -12.73 6.22 -11.79
C GLU A 103 -14.25 6.44 -11.55
N LEU A 104 -14.80 5.84 -10.50
CA LEU A 104 -16.20 6.04 -10.12
C LEU A 104 -16.50 7.50 -9.76
N ARG A 105 -15.58 8.16 -9.08
CA ARG A 105 -15.68 9.58 -8.73
C ARG A 105 -15.65 10.47 -9.98
N GLN A 106 -14.79 10.15 -10.95
CA GLN A 106 -14.74 10.84 -12.24
C GLN A 106 -16.03 10.62 -13.05
N ALA A 107 -16.67 9.45 -12.92
CA ALA A 107 -17.96 9.15 -13.51
C ALA A 107 -19.15 9.82 -12.78
N GLY A 108 -18.90 10.59 -11.71
CA GLY A 108 -19.93 11.36 -10.98
C GLY A 108 -20.49 10.67 -9.74
N LEU A 109 -19.98 9.51 -9.32
CA LEU A 109 -20.37 8.88 -8.06
C LEU A 109 -19.63 9.54 -6.88
N PRO A 110 -20.33 10.07 -5.84
CA PRO A 110 -19.69 10.79 -4.73
C PRO A 110 -19.04 9.81 -3.73
N VAL A 111 -17.87 9.28 -4.08
CA VAL A 111 -17.09 8.36 -3.24
C VAL A 111 -15.83 9.01 -2.69
N ALA A 112 -15.42 8.64 -1.47
CA ALA A 112 -14.12 9.00 -0.90
C ALA A 112 -13.03 8.05 -1.45
N LEU A 113 -11.77 8.52 -1.48
CA LEU A 113 -10.60 7.77 -1.99
C LEU A 113 -9.74 7.21 -0.85
N ASP A 114 -10.36 6.80 0.25
CA ASP A 114 -9.70 6.41 1.49
C ASP A 114 -9.81 4.92 1.82
N SER A 115 -10.37 4.13 0.90
CA SER A 115 -10.61 2.70 1.08
C SER A 115 -9.50 1.88 0.45
N LEU A 116 -8.60 1.34 1.27
CA LEU A 116 -7.46 0.55 0.81
C LEU A 116 -7.80 -0.94 0.63
N THR A 117 -8.78 -1.47 1.39
CA THR A 117 -9.19 -2.86 1.28
C THR A 117 -10.42 -3.04 0.40
N VAL A 118 -10.58 -4.25 -0.16
CA VAL A 118 -11.74 -4.60 -1.00
C VAL A 118 -13.05 -4.41 -0.24
N ASP A 119 -13.11 -4.81 1.03
CA ASP A 119 -14.32 -4.69 1.86
C ASP A 119 -14.67 -3.21 2.09
N GLN A 120 -13.70 -2.37 2.45
CA GLN A 120 -13.91 -0.92 2.61
C GLN A 120 -14.37 -0.27 1.30
N CYS A 121 -13.78 -0.67 0.17
CA CYS A 121 -14.14 -0.17 -1.15
C CYS A 121 -15.59 -0.55 -1.49
N ALA A 122 -15.98 -1.81 -1.30
CA ALA A 122 -17.35 -2.29 -1.51
C ALA A 122 -18.36 -1.52 -0.64
N ASP A 123 -18.07 -1.35 0.65
CA ASP A 123 -18.92 -0.59 1.57
C ASP A 123 -19.07 0.88 1.15
N THR A 124 -18.01 1.49 0.65
CA THR A 124 -18.01 2.88 0.18
C THR A 124 -18.90 3.02 -1.07
N ILE A 125 -18.79 2.08 -2.02
CA ILE A 125 -19.61 2.06 -3.23
C ILE A 125 -21.09 1.81 -2.86
N CYS A 126 -21.39 0.83 -2.02
CA CYS A 126 -22.77 0.52 -1.61
C CYS A 126 -23.44 1.71 -0.92
N ARG A 127 -22.72 2.42 -0.03
CA ARG A 127 -23.24 3.64 0.62
C ARG A 127 -23.52 4.75 -0.39
N ALA A 128 -22.65 4.95 -1.36
CA ALA A 128 -22.84 5.98 -2.38
C ALA A 128 -24.03 5.68 -3.30
N LEU A 129 -24.25 4.41 -3.68
CA LEU A 129 -25.40 3.97 -4.49
C LEU A 129 -26.70 4.07 -3.71
N GLY A 130 -26.76 3.62 -2.45
CA GLY A 130 -27.94 3.73 -1.60
C GLY A 130 -28.34 5.19 -1.30
N ALA A 131 -27.38 6.11 -1.25
CA ALA A 131 -27.65 7.54 -1.15
C ALA A 131 -28.16 8.16 -2.47
N ALA A 132 -27.86 7.56 -3.63
CA ALA A 132 -28.32 8.02 -4.93
C ALA A 132 -29.77 7.57 -5.21
N GLU A 133 -30.22 6.41 -4.70
CA GLU A 133 -31.58 5.89 -4.85
C GLU A 133 -32.61 6.58 -3.93
N GLY A 134 -32.16 7.32 -2.92
CA GLY A 134 -33.02 8.03 -1.96
C GLY A 134 -33.37 9.48 -2.34
N LYS A 135 -33.07 9.91 -3.55
CA LYS A 135 -33.45 11.20 -4.16
C LYS A 135 -34.35 10.98 -5.37
#